data_ae059c4b12bcea0121ab23bc438995d7
#
_entry.id   ae059c4b12bcea0121ab23bc438995d7
#
_cell.length_a   1.000
_cell.length_b   1.000
_cell.length_c   1.000
_cell.angle_alpha   90.00
_cell.angle_beta   90.00
_cell.angle_gamma   90.00
#
_symmetry.space_group_name_H-M   'P 1'
#
loop_
_entity.id
_entity.type
_entity.pdbx_description
1 polymer ?
#
loop_
_entity_poly.entity_id
_entity_poly.type
_entity_poly.pdbx_seq_one_letter_code
_entity_poly.pdbx_strand_id
1 'polypeptide(L)'
;MQNLSITQVDTAKVSVIQDFKEITKMRLALSVVFSSVAGYLLGVDTISWSTLLLLSIGGYFMVGASNAFNQIIERDLDVLMDRTKNRPIPSGRMSVNTAFIIAAVFTISGISVLYFINPQTAMFGAISIFIYVSLYTPLKTKTPLSVFIGAIPGAIPFMLGWVAATNDFGIEPGTLFMIQFFWQFPHFWAIGWFLFDDYKKGGFFMLPTGKKDKSTATQIVIYTVWTVVTSLIPVFGVTGKLYITPVSGVLILILGAFLLRYAIRLYKVKDAKTAKQLMLASVSYITLLQIIYVADKFIRAWI
;
A
#
# COMPACT_ATOMS: atom_id res chain seq x y z
N MET A 1 46.90 25.25 23.50
CA MET A 1 46.24 23.94 23.47
C MET A 1 44.75 24.16 23.77
N GLN A 2 43.92 24.28 22.77
CA GLN A 2 42.45 24.42 22.94
C GLN A 2 41.86 23.03 22.98
N ASN A 3 41.26 22.67 24.12
CA ASN A 3 40.46 21.48 24.27
C ASN A 3 39.17 21.63 23.44
N LEU A 4 39.10 20.97 22.29
CA LEU A 4 37.87 20.74 21.58
C LEU A 4 37.05 19.70 22.38
N SER A 5 36.10 20.18 23.16
CA SER A 5 35.05 19.35 23.76
C SER A 5 34.20 18.74 22.64
N ILE A 6 34.42 17.46 22.40
CA ILE A 6 33.52 16.65 21.57
C ILE A 6 32.17 16.63 22.29
N THR A 7 31.22 17.42 21.80
CA THR A 7 29.81 17.34 22.22
C THR A 7 29.32 15.94 21.88
N GLN A 8 29.19 15.09 22.89
CA GLN A 8 28.47 13.82 22.76
C GLN A 8 27.04 14.17 22.31
N VAL A 9 26.72 13.81 21.10
CA VAL A 9 25.33 13.81 20.61
C VAL A 9 24.59 12.80 21.48
N ASP A 10 23.69 13.32 22.30
CA ASP A 10 22.80 12.53 23.17
C ASP A 10 21.93 11.67 22.27
N THR A 11 22.36 10.45 21.98
CA THR A 11 21.57 9.45 21.28
C THR A 11 20.51 8.97 22.26
N ALA A 12 19.37 9.68 22.28
CA ALA A 12 18.19 9.21 22.98
C ALA A 12 17.99 7.73 22.62
N LYS A 13 18.08 6.83 23.61
CA LYS A 13 17.93 5.37 23.40
C LYS A 13 16.56 5.12 22.80
N VAL A 14 16.50 4.95 21.48
CA VAL A 14 15.27 4.51 20.81
C VAL A 14 14.89 3.16 21.40
N SER A 15 13.64 2.99 21.82
CA SER A 15 13.20 1.75 22.47
C SER A 15 13.10 0.61 21.44
N VAL A 16 13.35 -0.62 21.89
CA VAL A 16 13.17 -1.84 21.06
C VAL A 16 11.76 -1.91 20.45
N ILE A 17 10.76 -1.43 21.18
CA ILE A 17 9.37 -1.34 20.69
C ILE A 17 9.27 -0.37 19.50
N GLN A 18 9.99 0.75 19.54
CA GLN A 18 10.01 1.72 18.45
C GLN A 18 10.68 1.11 17.21
N ASP A 19 11.81 0.42 17.36
CA ASP A 19 12.50 -0.25 16.26
C ASP A 19 11.63 -1.36 15.65
N PHE A 20 10.89 -2.11 16.48
CA PHE A 20 9.93 -3.09 15.98
C PHE A 20 8.80 -2.43 15.18
N LYS A 21 8.25 -1.31 15.63
CA LYS A 21 7.24 -0.55 14.87
C LYS A 21 7.78 0.02 13.56
N GLU A 22 9.06 0.39 13.53
CA GLU A 22 9.73 0.93 12.34
C GLU A 22 10.08 -0.17 11.33
N ILE A 23 10.58 -1.33 11.77
CA ILE A 23 10.94 -2.43 10.86
C ILE A 23 9.69 -3.02 10.19
N THR A 24 8.57 -3.16 10.93
CA THR A 24 7.30 -3.67 10.41
C THR A 24 6.48 -2.60 9.69
N LYS A 25 6.87 -1.31 9.78
CA LYS A 25 6.09 -0.14 9.36
C LYS A 25 4.63 -0.24 9.84
N MET A 26 4.43 -0.39 11.13
CA MET A 26 3.14 -0.69 11.76
C MET A 26 1.99 0.19 11.23
N ARG A 27 2.17 1.50 11.06
CA ARG A 27 1.12 2.41 10.56
C ARG A 27 0.70 2.06 9.13
N LEU A 28 1.66 1.73 8.26
CA LEU A 28 1.37 1.29 6.90
C LEU A 28 0.69 -0.08 6.92
N ALA A 29 1.17 -1.02 7.72
CA ALA A 29 0.57 -2.34 7.84
C ALA A 29 -0.90 -2.26 8.27
N LEU A 30 -1.23 -1.40 9.24
CA LEU A 30 -2.62 -1.19 9.67
C LEU A 30 -3.51 -0.60 8.57
N SER A 31 -3.00 0.31 7.73
CA SER A 31 -3.78 0.84 6.60
C SER A 31 -4.04 -0.21 5.52
N VAL A 32 -3.11 -1.15 5.33
CA VAL A 32 -3.28 -2.27 4.40
C VAL A 32 -4.28 -3.29 4.95
N VAL A 33 -4.21 -3.58 6.26
CA VAL A 33 -5.20 -4.44 6.96
C VAL A 33 -6.60 -3.83 6.86
N PHE A 34 -6.75 -2.51 6.98
CA PHE A 34 -8.03 -1.83 6.79
C PHE A 34 -8.64 -2.14 5.42
N SER A 35 -7.86 -2.16 4.34
CA SER A 35 -8.35 -2.54 3.00
C SER A 35 -8.81 -4.01 2.97
N SER A 36 -8.09 -4.93 3.63
CA SER A 36 -8.52 -6.34 3.72
C SER A 36 -9.82 -6.49 4.52
N VAL A 37 -9.97 -5.76 5.62
CA VAL A 37 -11.20 -5.72 6.41
C VAL A 37 -12.37 -5.19 5.58
N ALA A 38 -12.18 -4.10 4.82
CA ALA A 38 -13.21 -3.56 3.94
C ALA A 38 -13.62 -4.59 2.88
N GLY A 39 -12.66 -5.26 2.24
CA GLY A 39 -12.94 -6.34 1.27
C GLY A 39 -13.70 -7.51 1.88
N TYR A 40 -13.35 -7.92 3.11
CA TYR A 40 -14.06 -8.96 3.85
C TYR A 40 -15.52 -8.56 4.13
N LEU A 41 -15.74 -7.36 4.64
CA LEU A 41 -17.10 -6.85 4.92
C LEU A 41 -17.96 -6.77 3.65
N LEU A 42 -17.35 -6.54 2.49
CA LEU A 42 -18.06 -6.57 1.21
C LEU A 42 -18.42 -8.01 0.76
N GLY A 43 -17.64 -9.02 1.15
CA GLY A 43 -17.86 -10.41 0.76
C GLY A 43 -18.81 -11.20 1.65
N VAL A 44 -19.09 -10.77 2.90
CA VAL A 44 -19.89 -11.54 3.86
C VAL A 44 -21.32 -11.02 3.99
N ASP A 45 -22.27 -11.94 4.19
CA ASP A 45 -23.63 -11.60 4.61
C ASP A 45 -23.74 -11.56 6.14
N THR A 46 -22.95 -12.39 6.84
CA THR A 46 -22.87 -12.43 8.30
C THR A 46 -21.42 -12.35 8.73
N ILE A 47 -21.11 -11.45 9.66
CA ILE A 47 -19.74 -11.21 10.13
C ILE A 47 -19.28 -12.36 11.04
N SER A 48 -18.21 -13.06 10.65
CA SER A 48 -17.44 -13.96 11.51
C SER A 48 -16.29 -13.18 12.16
N TRP A 49 -16.41 -12.90 13.45
CA TRP A 49 -15.39 -12.16 14.21
C TRP A 49 -14.06 -12.91 14.28
N SER A 50 -14.08 -14.25 14.30
CA SER A 50 -12.87 -15.08 14.26
C SER A 50 -12.14 -14.93 12.93
N THR A 51 -12.85 -14.98 11.80
CA THR A 51 -12.26 -14.78 10.47
C THR A 51 -11.69 -13.37 10.33
N LEU A 52 -12.42 -12.36 10.81
CA LEU A 52 -11.97 -10.97 10.79
C LEU A 52 -10.68 -10.77 11.60
N LEU A 53 -10.58 -11.38 12.78
CA LEU A 53 -9.40 -11.35 13.64
C LEU A 53 -8.21 -12.05 12.96
N LEU A 54 -8.41 -13.27 12.44
CA LEU A 54 -7.38 -14.03 11.74
C LEU A 54 -6.87 -13.26 10.50
N LEU A 55 -7.78 -12.68 9.71
CA LEU A 55 -7.42 -11.87 8.54
C LEU A 55 -6.59 -10.64 8.94
N SER A 56 -6.96 -9.98 10.03
CA SER A 56 -6.25 -8.79 10.52
C SER A 56 -4.85 -9.15 11.02
N ILE A 57 -4.71 -10.22 11.79
CA ILE A 57 -3.42 -10.69 12.33
C ILE A 57 -2.54 -11.22 11.18
N GLY A 58 -3.07 -12.11 10.35
CA GLY A 58 -2.35 -12.67 9.21
C GLY A 58 -1.91 -11.59 8.21
N GLY A 59 -2.80 -10.67 7.88
CA GLY A 59 -2.49 -9.51 7.02
C GLY A 59 -1.40 -8.62 7.62
N TYR A 60 -1.47 -8.32 8.92
CA TYR A 60 -0.41 -7.56 9.60
C TYR A 60 0.94 -8.26 9.53
N PHE A 61 0.99 -9.58 9.78
CA PHE A 61 2.23 -10.36 9.69
C PHE A 61 2.80 -10.35 8.27
N MET A 62 1.99 -10.56 7.24
CA MET A 62 2.44 -10.57 5.85
C MET A 62 3.02 -9.20 5.41
N VAL A 63 2.36 -8.10 5.77
CA VAL A 63 2.84 -6.75 5.45
C VAL A 63 4.09 -6.41 6.26
N GLY A 64 4.12 -6.77 7.56
CA GLY A 64 5.28 -6.59 8.42
C GLY A 64 6.51 -7.33 7.91
N ALA A 65 6.34 -8.60 7.52
CA ALA A 65 7.38 -9.41 6.90
C ALA A 65 7.92 -8.77 5.61
N SER A 66 7.02 -8.38 4.72
CA SER A 66 7.39 -7.71 3.45
C SER A 66 8.22 -6.44 3.69
N ASN A 67 7.85 -5.63 4.68
CA ASN A 67 8.58 -4.41 5.03
C ASN A 67 9.95 -4.71 5.67
N ALA A 68 10.05 -5.75 6.52
CA ALA A 68 11.31 -6.16 7.12
C ALA A 68 12.29 -6.68 6.05
N PHE A 69 11.84 -7.59 5.17
CA PHE A 69 12.67 -8.04 4.04
C PHE A 69 13.09 -6.90 3.12
N ASN A 70 12.18 -5.95 2.83
CA ASN A 70 12.54 -4.77 2.04
C ASN A 70 13.68 -3.98 2.68
N GLN A 71 13.65 -3.73 4.00
CA GLN A 71 14.71 -3.01 4.70
C GLN A 71 16.03 -3.81 4.75
N ILE A 72 15.98 -5.14 4.78
CA ILE A 72 17.17 -6.00 4.69
C ILE A 72 17.82 -5.87 3.31
N ILE A 73 17.02 -5.97 2.25
CA ILE A 73 17.51 -5.92 0.86
C ILE A 73 18.05 -4.53 0.51
N GLU A 74 17.37 -3.49 0.96
CA GLU A 74 17.71 -2.10 0.64
C GLU A 74 18.67 -1.44 1.65
N ARG A 75 19.19 -2.17 2.67
CA ARG A 75 19.97 -1.61 3.78
C ARG A 75 21.11 -0.68 3.35
N ASP A 76 21.86 -1.07 2.32
CA ASP A 76 23.02 -0.31 1.83
C ASP A 76 22.58 0.94 1.02
N LEU A 77 21.41 0.92 0.40
CA LEU A 77 20.81 2.03 -0.31
C LEU A 77 20.08 2.98 0.65
N ASP A 78 19.49 2.44 1.71
CA ASP A 78 18.77 3.21 2.72
C ASP A 78 19.70 4.20 3.47
N VAL A 79 20.98 3.88 3.61
CA VAL A 79 22.00 4.78 4.18
C VAL A 79 22.17 6.06 3.36
N LEU A 80 22.00 5.98 2.03
CA LEU A 80 22.21 7.08 1.09
C LEU A 80 21.07 8.11 1.09
N MET A 81 19.88 7.72 1.55
CA MET A 81 18.67 8.53 1.50
C MET A 81 18.37 9.19 2.85
N ASP A 82 18.07 10.49 2.84
CA ASP A 82 17.81 11.25 4.08
C ASP A 82 16.61 10.72 4.87
N ARG A 83 15.60 10.21 4.18
CA ARG A 83 14.39 9.67 4.78
C ARG A 83 14.61 8.32 5.47
N THR A 84 15.60 7.53 5.04
CA THR A 84 15.74 6.12 5.43
C THR A 84 17.03 5.80 6.18
N LYS A 85 18.04 6.68 6.15
CA LYS A 85 19.33 6.48 6.85
C LYS A 85 19.22 6.23 8.36
N ASN A 86 18.13 6.71 8.97
CA ASN A 86 17.87 6.53 10.41
C ASN A 86 16.96 5.32 10.72
N ARG A 87 16.66 4.45 9.76
CA ARG A 87 15.93 3.20 10.00
C ARG A 87 16.73 2.26 10.91
N PRO A 88 16.07 1.27 11.55
CA PRO A 88 16.74 0.37 12.50
C PRO A 88 18.00 -0.32 11.97
N ILE A 89 17.97 -0.82 10.73
CA ILE A 89 19.11 -1.54 10.14
C ILE A 89 20.23 -0.56 9.71
N PRO A 90 19.97 0.48 8.89
CA PRO A 90 21.00 1.42 8.46
C PRO A 90 21.69 2.15 9.61
N SER A 91 20.97 2.45 10.69
CA SER A 91 21.51 3.12 11.87
C SER A 91 22.24 2.19 12.86
N GLY A 92 22.29 0.89 12.58
CA GLY A 92 22.92 -0.11 13.45
C GLY A 92 22.13 -0.47 14.71
N ARG A 93 20.91 0.06 14.90
CA ARG A 93 20.07 -0.26 16.09
C ARG A 93 19.51 -1.69 16.05
N MET A 94 19.38 -2.27 14.84
CA MET A 94 18.92 -3.64 14.66
C MET A 94 19.86 -4.39 13.72
N SER A 95 20.28 -5.60 14.10
CA SER A 95 21.09 -6.44 13.23
C SER A 95 20.27 -7.01 12.07
N VAL A 96 20.92 -7.27 10.94
CA VAL A 96 20.29 -7.95 9.78
C VAL A 96 19.71 -9.30 10.19
N ASN A 97 20.40 -10.05 11.05
CA ASN A 97 19.94 -11.36 11.52
C ASN A 97 18.65 -11.24 12.35
N THR A 98 18.56 -10.26 13.24
CA THR A 98 17.34 -9.99 14.02
C THR A 98 16.19 -9.64 13.10
N ALA A 99 16.40 -8.73 12.14
CA ALA A 99 15.39 -8.35 11.15
C ALA A 99 14.93 -9.55 10.30
N PHE A 100 15.87 -10.43 9.91
CA PHE A 100 15.57 -11.65 9.13
C PHE A 100 14.72 -12.63 9.95
N ILE A 101 15.06 -12.84 11.22
CA ILE A 101 14.26 -13.71 12.11
C ILE A 101 12.83 -13.17 12.24
N ILE A 102 12.67 -11.85 12.47
CA ILE A 102 11.34 -11.23 12.53
C ILE A 102 10.58 -11.46 11.22
N ALA A 103 11.22 -11.20 10.07
CA ALA A 103 10.60 -11.37 8.76
C ALA A 103 10.20 -12.84 8.50
N ALA A 104 11.06 -13.79 8.82
CA ALA A 104 10.79 -15.21 8.63
C ALA A 104 9.64 -15.71 9.53
N VAL A 105 9.68 -15.38 10.83
CA VAL A 105 8.61 -15.73 11.78
C VAL A 105 7.29 -15.11 11.33
N PHE A 106 7.28 -13.85 10.91
CA PHE A 106 6.08 -13.17 10.42
C PHE A 106 5.55 -13.80 9.14
N THR A 107 6.42 -14.23 8.23
CA THR A 107 6.01 -14.92 6.98
C THR A 107 5.33 -16.25 7.30
N ILE A 108 5.98 -17.08 8.10
CA ILE A 108 5.46 -18.40 8.45
C ILE A 108 4.15 -18.27 9.22
N SER A 109 4.13 -17.43 10.26
CA SER A 109 2.93 -17.20 11.06
C SER A 109 1.80 -16.58 10.23
N GLY A 110 2.11 -15.62 9.37
CA GLY A 110 1.14 -14.96 8.50
C GLY A 110 0.48 -15.93 7.51
N ILE A 111 1.27 -16.72 6.80
CA ILE A 111 0.74 -17.76 5.88
C ILE A 111 -0.09 -18.78 6.66
N SER A 112 0.39 -19.27 7.81
CA SER A 112 -0.35 -20.22 8.64
C SER A 112 -1.69 -19.67 9.12
N VAL A 113 -1.70 -18.45 9.65
CA VAL A 113 -2.94 -17.79 10.12
C VAL A 113 -3.93 -17.59 8.98
N LEU A 114 -3.47 -17.16 7.80
CA LEU A 114 -4.32 -17.01 6.62
C LEU A 114 -4.84 -18.36 6.10
N TYR A 115 -4.07 -19.43 6.23
CA TYR A 115 -4.47 -20.78 5.85
C TYR A 115 -5.62 -21.31 6.71
N PHE A 116 -5.66 -20.94 8.00
CA PHE A 116 -6.79 -21.30 8.88
C PHE A 116 -8.11 -20.62 8.46
N ILE A 117 -8.07 -19.57 7.63
CA ILE A 117 -9.27 -19.00 7.03
C ILE A 117 -9.68 -19.86 5.83
N ASN A 118 -8.83 -19.93 4.81
CA ASN A 118 -8.92 -20.83 3.67
C ASN A 118 -7.60 -20.85 2.87
N PRO A 119 -7.34 -21.92 2.08
CA PRO A 119 -6.11 -22.06 1.31
C PRO A 119 -5.86 -20.96 0.28
N GLN A 120 -6.93 -20.40 -0.33
CA GLN A 120 -6.79 -19.35 -1.34
C GLN A 120 -6.29 -18.04 -0.71
N THR A 121 -6.77 -17.70 0.49
CA THR A 121 -6.31 -16.53 1.24
C THR A 121 -4.82 -16.64 1.56
N ALA A 122 -4.36 -17.80 2.01
CA ALA A 122 -2.94 -18.06 2.25
C ALA A 122 -2.09 -18.00 0.95
N MET A 123 -2.60 -18.54 -0.13
CA MET A 123 -1.94 -18.52 -1.45
C MET A 123 -1.74 -17.09 -1.94
N PHE A 124 -2.77 -16.25 -1.91
CA PHE A 124 -2.63 -14.84 -2.32
C PHE A 124 -1.72 -14.05 -1.38
N GLY A 125 -1.73 -14.33 -0.08
CA GLY A 125 -0.76 -13.78 0.87
C GLY A 125 0.67 -14.15 0.48
N ALA A 126 0.95 -15.42 0.20
CA ALA A 126 2.25 -15.90 -0.22
C ALA A 126 2.70 -15.29 -1.57
N ILE A 127 1.81 -15.20 -2.55
CA ILE A 127 2.06 -14.52 -3.84
C ILE A 127 2.43 -13.05 -3.59
N SER A 128 1.70 -12.36 -2.71
CA SER A 128 1.95 -10.96 -2.39
C SER A 128 3.38 -10.74 -1.87
N ILE A 129 3.79 -11.49 -0.84
CA ILE A 129 5.14 -11.33 -0.28
C ILE A 129 6.22 -11.75 -1.28
N PHE A 130 6.00 -12.80 -2.05
CA PHE A 130 6.94 -13.24 -3.08
C PHE A 130 7.19 -12.15 -4.12
N ILE A 131 6.13 -11.58 -4.71
CA ILE A 131 6.26 -10.51 -5.72
C ILE A 131 6.91 -9.27 -5.10
N TYR A 132 6.52 -8.90 -3.87
CA TYR A 132 7.05 -7.70 -3.21
C TYR A 132 8.54 -7.83 -2.91
N VAL A 133 8.98 -8.97 -2.37
CA VAL A 133 10.36 -9.19 -1.93
C VAL A 133 11.28 -9.55 -3.09
N SER A 134 10.84 -10.50 -3.95
CA SER A 134 11.71 -11.09 -4.98
C SER A 134 11.72 -10.33 -6.30
N LEU A 135 10.66 -9.57 -6.61
CA LEU A 135 10.55 -8.84 -7.87
C LEU A 135 10.56 -7.33 -7.64
N TYR A 136 9.57 -6.78 -6.93
CA TYR A 136 9.41 -5.34 -6.78
C TYR A 136 10.64 -4.68 -6.14
N THR A 137 11.09 -5.18 -4.98
CA THR A 137 12.19 -4.57 -4.23
C THR A 137 13.49 -4.50 -5.04
N PRO A 138 13.98 -5.59 -5.68
CA PRO A 138 15.19 -5.54 -6.49
C PRO A 138 15.05 -4.73 -7.79
N LEU A 139 13.84 -4.62 -8.35
CA LEU A 139 13.61 -3.90 -9.60
C LEU A 139 13.61 -2.38 -9.44
N LYS A 140 13.46 -1.84 -8.23
CA LYS A 140 13.45 -0.38 -7.98
C LYS A 140 14.69 0.35 -8.51
N THR A 141 15.84 -0.31 -8.46
CA THR A 141 17.11 0.23 -8.95
C THR A 141 17.40 -0.09 -10.42
N LYS A 142 16.54 -0.88 -11.07
CA LYS A 142 16.79 -1.36 -12.43
C LYS A 142 15.85 -0.74 -13.45
N THR A 143 14.59 -0.50 -13.07
CA THR A 143 13.57 -0.07 -14.03
C THR A 143 12.38 0.62 -13.39
N PRO A 144 11.78 1.63 -14.05
CA PRO A 144 10.51 2.23 -13.64
C PRO A 144 9.33 1.25 -13.59
N LEU A 145 9.41 0.11 -14.30
CA LEU A 145 8.40 -0.95 -14.23
C LEU A 145 8.26 -1.56 -12.83
N SER A 146 9.24 -1.31 -11.94
CA SER A 146 9.14 -1.71 -10.53
C SER A 146 7.84 -1.25 -9.89
N VAL A 147 7.37 -0.02 -10.17
CA VAL A 147 6.10 0.51 -9.62
C VAL A 147 4.91 -0.32 -10.11
N PHE A 148 4.91 -0.74 -11.37
CA PHE A 148 3.87 -1.61 -11.94
C PHE A 148 3.86 -2.98 -11.24
N ILE A 149 5.03 -3.60 -11.10
CA ILE A 149 5.18 -4.89 -10.40
C ILE A 149 4.76 -4.75 -8.93
N GLY A 150 5.15 -3.65 -8.27
CA GLY A 150 4.78 -3.35 -6.88
C GLY A 150 3.28 -3.07 -6.68
N ALA A 151 2.58 -2.63 -7.73
CA ALA A 151 1.15 -2.43 -7.69
C ALA A 151 0.37 -3.76 -7.58
N ILE A 152 0.94 -4.89 -8.01
CA ILE A 152 0.30 -6.20 -7.88
C ILE A 152 0.14 -6.59 -6.39
N PRO A 153 1.22 -6.74 -5.59
CA PRO A 153 1.06 -7.08 -4.18
C PRO A 153 0.30 -6.01 -3.38
N GLY A 154 0.40 -4.75 -3.77
CA GLY A 154 -0.33 -3.67 -3.12
C GLY A 154 -1.84 -3.65 -3.43
N ALA A 155 -2.30 -4.32 -4.51
CA ALA A 155 -3.71 -4.46 -4.85
C ALA A 155 -4.37 -5.68 -4.20
N ILE A 156 -3.58 -6.68 -3.82
CA ILE A 156 -4.07 -7.93 -3.22
C ILE A 156 -4.88 -7.70 -1.94
N PRO A 157 -4.55 -6.82 -1.00
CA PRO A 157 -5.24 -6.73 0.29
C PRO A 157 -6.75 -6.51 0.20
N PHE A 158 -7.21 -5.62 -0.68
CA PHE A 158 -8.65 -5.35 -0.83
C PHE A 158 -9.40 -6.55 -1.40
N MET A 159 -8.83 -7.20 -2.43
CA MET A 159 -9.28 -8.46 -2.98
C MET A 159 -9.25 -9.60 -1.96
N LEU A 160 -8.15 -9.68 -1.17
CA LEU A 160 -7.91 -10.76 -0.21
C LEU A 160 -9.03 -10.83 0.84
N GLY A 161 -9.55 -9.69 1.26
CA GLY A 161 -10.68 -9.64 2.18
C GLY A 161 -11.90 -10.38 1.64
N TRP A 162 -12.25 -10.13 0.38
CA TRP A 162 -13.35 -10.84 -0.30
C TRP A 162 -13.08 -12.35 -0.39
N VAL A 163 -11.87 -12.75 -0.81
CA VAL A 163 -11.48 -14.16 -0.89
C VAL A 163 -11.53 -14.83 0.48
N ALA A 164 -11.14 -14.13 1.55
CA ALA A 164 -11.25 -14.62 2.92
C ALA A 164 -12.70 -14.87 3.35
N ALA A 165 -13.64 -14.06 2.83
CA ALA A 165 -15.06 -14.18 3.12
C ALA A 165 -15.74 -15.32 2.35
N THR A 166 -15.38 -15.52 1.07
CA THR A 166 -16.14 -16.35 0.13
C THR A 166 -15.42 -17.61 -0.28
N ASN A 167 -14.11 -17.71 -0.07
CA ASN A 167 -13.24 -18.73 -0.65
C ASN A 167 -13.35 -18.84 -2.17
N ASP A 168 -13.65 -17.73 -2.83
CA ASP A 168 -13.82 -17.67 -4.28
C ASP A 168 -13.03 -16.51 -4.88
N PHE A 169 -12.53 -16.72 -6.10
CA PHE A 169 -11.83 -15.72 -6.90
C PHE A 169 -12.55 -15.55 -8.24
N GLY A 170 -13.44 -14.57 -8.27
CA GLY A 170 -14.26 -14.24 -9.44
C GLY A 170 -14.15 -12.76 -9.81
N ILE A 171 -15.22 -12.27 -10.44
CA ILE A 171 -15.28 -10.90 -10.93
C ILE A 171 -15.30 -9.87 -9.80
N GLU A 172 -15.88 -10.20 -8.66
CA GLU A 172 -15.98 -9.32 -7.50
C GLU A 172 -14.60 -9.00 -6.90
N PRO A 173 -13.82 -10.00 -6.43
CA PRO A 173 -12.47 -9.72 -5.91
C PRO A 173 -11.55 -9.20 -7.02
N GLY A 174 -11.72 -9.62 -8.29
CA GLY A 174 -11.01 -9.06 -9.43
C GLY A 174 -11.27 -7.57 -9.60
N THR A 175 -12.50 -7.10 -9.41
CA THR A 175 -12.86 -5.68 -9.45
C THR A 175 -12.22 -4.91 -8.30
N LEU A 176 -12.26 -5.45 -7.07
CA LEU A 176 -11.59 -4.83 -5.91
C LEU A 176 -10.08 -4.72 -6.12
N PHE A 177 -9.46 -5.75 -6.72
CA PHE A 177 -8.07 -5.72 -7.13
C PHE A 177 -7.79 -4.59 -8.12
N MET A 178 -8.58 -4.47 -9.19
CA MET A 178 -8.39 -3.45 -10.23
C MET A 178 -8.54 -2.03 -9.68
N ILE A 179 -9.49 -1.78 -8.78
CA ILE A 179 -9.65 -0.47 -8.11
C ILE A 179 -8.36 -0.11 -7.35
N GLN A 180 -7.89 -1.03 -6.50
CA GLN A 180 -6.68 -0.82 -5.71
C GLN A 180 -5.43 -0.73 -6.59
N PHE A 181 -5.36 -1.50 -7.68
CA PHE A 181 -4.25 -1.52 -8.62
C PHE A 181 -4.08 -0.17 -9.33
N PHE A 182 -5.15 0.36 -9.93
CA PHE A 182 -5.07 1.66 -10.62
C PHE A 182 -4.84 2.82 -9.65
N TRP A 183 -5.43 2.77 -8.45
CA TRP A 183 -5.22 3.80 -7.43
C TRP A 183 -3.75 3.98 -7.04
N GLN A 184 -2.97 2.93 -7.06
CA GLN A 184 -1.57 3.00 -6.62
C GLN A 184 -0.70 3.87 -7.51
N PHE A 185 -0.98 3.93 -8.81
CA PHE A 185 -0.12 4.68 -9.75
C PHE A 185 -0.09 6.18 -9.45
N PRO A 186 -1.21 6.92 -9.40
CA PRO A 186 -1.19 8.33 -9.03
C PRO A 186 -0.63 8.55 -7.61
N HIS A 187 -0.85 7.60 -6.68
CA HIS A 187 -0.32 7.66 -5.33
C HIS A 187 1.22 7.52 -5.31
N PHE A 188 1.77 6.44 -5.85
CA PHE A 188 3.21 6.19 -5.81
C PHE A 188 4.00 7.13 -6.71
N TRP A 189 3.47 7.51 -7.85
CA TRP A 189 4.13 8.51 -8.69
C TRP A 189 4.11 9.90 -8.08
N ALA A 190 3.08 10.25 -7.33
CA ALA A 190 3.10 11.48 -6.53
C ALA A 190 4.20 11.42 -5.45
N ILE A 191 4.35 10.28 -4.74
CA ILE A 191 5.46 10.07 -3.80
C ILE A 191 6.80 10.16 -4.51
N GLY A 192 6.96 9.46 -5.64
CA GLY A 192 8.17 9.48 -6.47
C GLY A 192 8.52 10.88 -6.97
N TRP A 193 7.51 11.74 -7.17
CA TRP A 193 7.70 13.12 -7.60
C TRP A 193 8.26 14.00 -6.48
N PHE A 194 7.62 14.04 -5.30
CA PHE A 194 8.10 14.93 -4.23
C PHE A 194 9.34 14.40 -3.50
N LEU A 195 9.62 13.11 -3.54
CA LEU A 195 10.83 12.48 -3.01
C LEU A 195 11.89 12.19 -4.09
N PHE A 196 11.76 12.76 -5.28
CA PHE A 196 12.58 12.42 -6.44
C PHE A 196 14.08 12.51 -6.17
N ASP A 197 14.50 13.60 -5.55
CA ASP A 197 15.91 13.89 -5.31
C ASP A 197 16.50 12.94 -4.25
N ASP A 198 15.69 12.53 -3.26
CA ASP A 198 16.09 11.54 -2.25
C ASP A 198 16.16 10.12 -2.86
N TYR A 199 15.18 9.72 -3.65
CA TYR A 199 15.20 8.45 -4.38
C TYR A 199 16.37 8.35 -5.37
N LYS A 200 16.75 9.45 -5.98
CA LYS A 200 17.91 9.51 -6.88
C LYS A 200 19.21 9.19 -6.15
N LYS A 201 19.37 9.57 -4.87
CA LYS A 201 20.54 9.20 -4.04
C LYS A 201 20.66 7.68 -3.88
N GLY A 202 19.54 6.98 -3.69
CA GLY A 202 19.48 5.53 -3.61
C GLY A 202 19.44 4.81 -4.97
N GLY A 203 19.49 5.54 -6.10
CA GLY A 203 19.42 4.96 -7.44
C GLY A 203 18.05 4.39 -7.83
N PHE A 204 16.94 4.83 -7.20
CA PHE A 204 15.61 4.30 -7.44
C PHE A 204 14.89 4.98 -8.61
N PHE A 205 14.28 4.17 -9.48
CA PHE A 205 13.46 4.61 -10.61
C PHE A 205 11.96 4.55 -10.23
N MET A 206 11.47 5.60 -9.56
CA MET A 206 10.09 5.62 -9.04
C MET A 206 9.09 6.36 -9.95
N LEU A 207 9.54 7.03 -11.00
CA LEU A 207 8.68 7.70 -11.98
C LEU A 207 8.68 6.95 -13.31
N PRO A 208 7.57 6.92 -14.06
CA PRO A 208 7.43 6.10 -15.26
C PRO A 208 8.41 6.47 -16.38
N THR A 209 8.80 7.75 -16.50
CA THR A 209 9.82 8.22 -17.44
C THR A 209 11.20 8.38 -16.81
N GLY A 210 11.36 8.09 -15.53
CA GLY A 210 12.54 8.36 -14.73
C GLY A 210 12.77 9.86 -14.44
N LYS A 211 11.82 10.74 -14.77
CA LYS A 211 11.97 12.21 -14.65
C LYS A 211 10.68 12.89 -14.18
N LYS A 212 10.83 14.09 -13.60
CA LYS A 212 9.72 15.02 -13.28
C LYS A 212 9.34 15.81 -14.53
N ASP A 213 8.72 15.16 -15.52
CA ASP A 213 8.38 15.74 -16.81
C ASP A 213 6.88 15.77 -17.12
N LYS A 214 6.50 16.35 -18.25
CA LYS A 214 5.10 16.43 -18.70
C LYS A 214 4.53 15.04 -18.95
N SER A 215 5.31 14.10 -19.47
CA SER A 215 4.85 12.74 -19.75
C SER A 215 4.48 11.98 -18.48
N THR A 216 5.34 12.04 -17.45
CA THR A 216 5.01 11.51 -16.10
C THR A 216 3.73 12.14 -15.55
N ALA A 217 3.58 13.47 -15.62
CA ALA A 217 2.39 14.17 -15.13
C ALA A 217 1.13 13.77 -15.92
N THR A 218 1.25 13.56 -17.25
CA THR A 218 0.14 13.05 -18.09
C THR A 218 -0.27 11.65 -17.66
N GLN A 219 0.68 10.74 -17.45
CA GLN A 219 0.39 9.39 -16.98
C GLN A 219 -0.31 9.39 -15.61
N ILE A 220 0.10 10.26 -14.68
CA ILE A 220 -0.58 10.44 -13.39
C ILE A 220 -2.06 10.81 -13.59
N VAL A 221 -2.37 11.74 -14.51
CA VAL A 221 -3.76 12.11 -14.83
C VAL A 221 -4.52 10.93 -15.44
N ILE A 222 -3.95 10.25 -16.43
CA ILE A 222 -4.59 9.10 -17.09
C ILE A 222 -4.91 7.99 -16.09
N TYR A 223 -3.96 7.61 -15.23
CA TYR A 223 -4.19 6.56 -14.24
C TYR A 223 -5.14 7.01 -13.10
N THR A 224 -5.22 8.32 -12.83
CA THR A 224 -6.27 8.87 -11.95
C THR A 224 -7.65 8.68 -12.56
N VAL A 225 -7.81 8.92 -13.87
CA VAL A 225 -9.07 8.65 -14.59
C VAL A 225 -9.42 7.17 -14.53
N TRP A 226 -8.47 6.27 -14.80
CA TRP A 226 -8.70 4.83 -14.68
C TRP A 226 -9.10 4.42 -13.25
N THR A 227 -8.50 5.02 -12.23
CA THR A 227 -8.90 4.80 -10.83
C THR A 227 -10.38 5.13 -10.62
N VAL A 228 -10.83 6.28 -11.11
CA VAL A 228 -12.24 6.70 -10.97
C VAL A 228 -13.17 5.79 -11.78
N VAL A 229 -12.81 5.48 -13.02
CA VAL A 229 -13.62 4.61 -13.90
C VAL A 229 -13.80 3.23 -13.27
N THR A 230 -12.72 2.58 -12.85
CA THR A 230 -12.80 1.24 -12.22
C THR A 230 -13.60 1.26 -10.93
N SER A 231 -13.54 2.36 -10.16
CA SER A 231 -14.32 2.52 -8.93
C SER A 231 -15.82 2.73 -9.17
N LEU A 232 -16.25 3.00 -10.39
CA LEU A 232 -17.66 3.18 -10.73
C LEU A 232 -18.27 1.94 -11.41
N ILE A 233 -17.45 0.95 -11.81
CA ILE A 233 -17.95 -0.26 -12.49
C ILE A 233 -19.04 -0.98 -11.70
N PRO A 234 -18.96 -1.14 -10.36
CA PRO A 234 -20.02 -1.82 -9.60
C PRO A 234 -21.40 -1.16 -9.62
N VAL A 235 -21.49 0.14 -10.00
CA VAL A 235 -22.79 0.82 -10.15
C VAL A 235 -23.65 0.20 -11.25
N PHE A 236 -23.00 -0.37 -12.29
CA PHE A 236 -23.68 -0.90 -13.47
C PHE A 236 -24.19 -2.33 -13.29
N GLY A 237 -23.98 -2.96 -12.12
CA GLY A 237 -24.44 -4.32 -11.84
C GLY A 237 -23.73 -5.42 -12.64
N VAL A 238 -22.60 -5.12 -13.30
CA VAL A 238 -21.82 -6.08 -14.10
C VAL A 238 -20.77 -6.84 -13.32
N THR A 239 -20.66 -6.59 -12.02
CA THR A 239 -19.66 -7.15 -11.11
C THR A 239 -20.27 -8.13 -10.11
N GLY A 240 -21.20 -8.97 -10.54
CA GLY A 240 -21.79 -10.03 -9.73
C GLY A 240 -22.47 -9.51 -8.46
N LYS A 241 -22.08 -10.06 -7.31
CA LYS A 241 -22.61 -9.65 -5.99
C LYS A 241 -22.01 -8.31 -5.49
N LEU A 242 -20.92 -7.87 -6.08
CA LEU A 242 -20.32 -6.57 -5.77
C LEU A 242 -21.10 -5.48 -6.53
N TYR A 243 -22.02 -4.85 -5.85
CA TYR A 243 -22.87 -3.79 -6.40
C TYR A 243 -22.90 -2.60 -5.43
N ILE A 244 -22.94 -1.39 -5.97
CA ILE A 244 -23.18 -0.15 -5.23
C ILE A 244 -24.33 0.64 -5.83
N THR A 245 -25.08 1.34 -4.99
CA THR A 245 -26.22 2.15 -5.45
C THR A 245 -25.77 3.34 -6.31
N PRO A 246 -26.65 3.86 -7.20
CA PRO A 246 -26.36 5.10 -7.93
C PRO A 246 -26.01 6.29 -7.02
N VAL A 247 -26.59 6.36 -5.80
CA VAL A 247 -26.28 7.41 -4.81
C VAL A 247 -24.83 7.31 -4.38
N SER A 248 -24.37 6.12 -4.01
CA SER A 248 -22.96 5.88 -3.66
C SER A 248 -22.05 6.11 -4.87
N GLY A 249 -22.49 5.77 -6.08
CA GLY A 249 -21.80 6.09 -7.32
C GLY A 249 -21.56 7.59 -7.50
N VAL A 250 -22.58 8.43 -7.22
CA VAL A 250 -22.43 9.90 -7.25
C VAL A 250 -21.42 10.38 -6.22
N LEU A 251 -21.42 9.84 -4.98
CA LEU A 251 -20.43 10.21 -3.97
C LEU A 251 -19.00 9.85 -4.43
N ILE A 252 -18.82 8.68 -5.03
CA ILE A 252 -17.51 8.25 -5.56
C ILE A 252 -17.09 9.13 -6.74
N LEU A 253 -18.01 9.54 -7.60
CA LEU A 253 -17.72 10.47 -8.70
C LEU A 253 -17.24 11.82 -8.17
N ILE A 254 -17.87 12.36 -7.11
CA ILE A 254 -17.45 13.59 -6.44
C ILE A 254 -16.04 13.45 -5.87
N LEU A 255 -15.75 12.34 -5.16
CA LEU A 255 -14.42 12.04 -4.66
C LEU A 255 -13.40 11.88 -5.79
N GLY A 256 -13.81 11.25 -6.90
CA GLY A 256 -12.99 11.11 -8.10
C GLY A 256 -12.66 12.45 -8.75
N ALA A 257 -13.63 13.36 -8.86
CA ALA A 257 -13.42 14.72 -9.35
C ALA A 257 -12.45 15.50 -8.45
N PHE A 258 -12.58 15.32 -7.13
CA PHE A 258 -11.63 15.90 -6.16
C PHE A 258 -10.20 15.36 -6.37
N LEU A 259 -10.02 14.05 -6.50
CA LEU A 259 -8.71 13.45 -6.78
C LEU A 259 -8.13 13.96 -8.11
N LEU A 260 -8.94 13.95 -9.17
CA LEU A 260 -8.55 14.39 -10.51
C LEU A 260 -8.12 15.87 -10.53
N ARG A 261 -8.78 16.72 -9.75
CA ARG A 261 -8.38 18.12 -9.58
C ARG A 261 -6.93 18.26 -9.12
N TYR A 262 -6.49 17.42 -8.15
CA TYR A 262 -5.10 17.44 -7.67
C TYR A 262 -4.12 16.87 -8.71
N ALA A 263 -4.51 15.84 -9.45
CA ALA A 263 -3.69 15.30 -10.55
C ALA A 263 -3.49 16.34 -11.65
N ILE A 264 -4.55 17.05 -12.07
CA ILE A 264 -4.49 18.14 -13.06
C ILE A 264 -3.66 19.31 -12.51
N ARG A 265 -3.77 19.62 -11.21
CA ARG A 265 -2.96 20.67 -10.59
C ARG A 265 -1.47 20.30 -10.63
N LEU A 266 -1.10 19.06 -10.33
CA LEU A 266 0.28 18.60 -10.48
C LEU A 266 0.76 18.69 -11.93
N TYR A 267 -0.07 18.29 -12.90
CA TYR A 267 0.25 18.42 -14.32
C TYR A 267 0.57 19.87 -14.75
N LYS A 268 -0.17 20.85 -14.19
CA LYS A 268 0.03 22.28 -14.50
C LYS A 268 1.25 22.87 -13.78
N VAL A 269 1.40 22.61 -12.49
CA VAL A 269 2.38 23.30 -11.61
C VAL A 269 3.71 22.56 -11.55
N LYS A 270 3.72 21.23 -11.53
CA LYS A 270 4.91 20.33 -11.55
C LYS A 270 5.88 20.53 -10.38
N ASP A 271 5.39 20.89 -9.20
CA ASP A 271 6.20 21.06 -8.01
C ASP A 271 6.00 19.95 -6.95
N ALA A 272 6.90 19.89 -5.98
CA ALA A 272 6.86 18.90 -4.89
C ALA A 272 5.64 19.10 -3.96
N LYS A 273 5.17 20.34 -3.78
CA LYS A 273 4.04 20.67 -2.92
C LYS A 273 2.75 20.11 -3.50
N THR A 274 2.50 20.31 -4.80
CA THR A 274 1.31 19.76 -5.46
C THR A 274 1.34 18.24 -5.53
N ALA A 275 2.51 17.63 -5.71
CA ALA A 275 2.66 16.19 -5.66
C ALA A 275 2.32 15.63 -4.26
N LYS A 276 2.78 16.26 -3.18
CA LYS A 276 2.43 15.89 -1.81
C LYS A 276 0.92 16.03 -1.54
N GLN A 277 0.29 17.08 -2.08
CA GLN A 277 -1.17 17.27 -1.99
C GLN A 277 -1.93 16.16 -2.72
N LEU A 278 -1.50 15.76 -3.92
CA LEU A 278 -2.09 14.64 -4.66
C LEU A 278 -1.95 13.33 -3.87
N MET A 279 -0.78 13.07 -3.30
CA MET A 279 -0.57 11.87 -2.46
C MET A 279 -1.56 11.83 -1.29
N LEU A 280 -1.75 12.94 -0.57
CA LEU A 280 -2.71 13.01 0.54
C LEU A 280 -4.16 12.83 0.05
N ALA A 281 -4.52 13.48 -1.07
CA ALA A 281 -5.84 13.34 -1.68
C ALA A 281 -6.12 11.88 -2.11
N SER A 282 -5.10 11.17 -2.62
CA SER A 282 -5.24 9.78 -3.02
C SER A 282 -5.46 8.82 -1.84
N VAL A 283 -4.82 9.07 -0.68
CA VAL A 283 -5.09 8.32 0.55
C VAL A 283 -6.51 8.57 1.03
N SER A 284 -6.96 9.82 1.05
CA SER A 284 -8.34 10.16 1.42
C SER A 284 -9.34 9.50 0.48
N TYR A 285 -9.06 9.51 -0.83
CA TYR A 285 -9.92 8.89 -1.84
C TYR A 285 -10.14 7.40 -1.57
N ILE A 286 -9.08 6.61 -1.45
CA ILE A 286 -9.23 5.16 -1.29
C ILE A 286 -9.88 4.78 0.04
N THR A 287 -9.56 5.50 1.11
CA THR A 287 -10.15 5.27 2.43
C THR A 287 -11.65 5.56 2.42
N LEU A 288 -12.06 6.72 1.89
CA LEU A 288 -13.47 7.10 1.81
C LEU A 288 -14.25 6.21 0.84
N LEU A 289 -13.66 5.81 -0.29
CA LEU A 289 -14.25 4.86 -1.23
C LEU A 289 -14.58 3.54 -0.53
N GLN A 290 -13.64 2.96 0.21
CA GLN A 290 -13.84 1.71 0.92
C GLN A 290 -14.93 1.84 2.00
N ILE A 291 -14.98 2.96 2.71
CA ILE A 291 -16.04 3.25 3.68
C ILE A 291 -17.40 3.36 2.99
N ILE A 292 -17.48 4.10 1.87
CA ILE A 292 -18.74 4.24 1.10
C ILE A 292 -19.22 2.90 0.59
N TYR A 293 -18.34 2.05 0.05
CA TYR A 293 -18.70 0.71 -0.44
C TYR A 293 -19.30 -0.15 0.67
N VAL A 294 -18.62 -0.21 1.83
CA VAL A 294 -19.07 -0.98 2.98
C VAL A 294 -20.39 -0.41 3.53
N ALA A 295 -20.48 0.90 3.69
CA ALA A 295 -21.70 1.55 4.17
C ALA A 295 -22.88 1.30 3.23
N ASP A 296 -22.69 1.45 1.91
CA ASP A 296 -23.72 1.18 0.89
C ASP A 296 -24.28 -0.26 1.01
N LYS A 297 -23.40 -1.25 1.16
CA LYS A 297 -23.82 -2.65 1.32
C LYS A 297 -24.69 -2.83 2.55
N PHE A 298 -24.25 -2.34 3.71
CA PHE A 298 -25.00 -2.54 4.96
C PHE A 298 -26.28 -1.72 5.00
N ILE A 299 -26.31 -0.49 4.47
CA ILE A 299 -27.53 0.32 4.38
C ILE A 299 -28.56 -0.37 3.51
N ARG A 300 -28.16 -0.92 2.34
CA ARG A 300 -29.07 -1.69 1.48
C ARG A 300 -29.66 -2.94 2.14
N ALA A 301 -28.93 -3.55 3.03
CA ALA A 301 -29.41 -4.73 3.77
C ALA A 301 -30.48 -4.39 4.83
N TRP A 302 -30.64 -3.10 5.16
CA TRP A 302 -31.64 -2.62 6.13
C TRP A 302 -32.91 -2.06 5.45
N ILE A 303 -32.87 -1.78 4.15
CA ILE A 303 -33.99 -1.28 3.34
C ILE A 303 -34.62 -2.43 2.54
#